data_1b3e22b27a7be7d0ad47921ed187a7f5
#
_entry.id   1b3e22b27a7be7d0ad47921ed187a7f5
#
_cell.length_a   1.000
_cell.length_b   1.000
_cell.length_c   1.000
_cell.angle_alpha   90.00
_cell.angle_beta   90.00
_cell.angle_gamma   90.00
#
_symmetry.space_group_name_H-M   'P 1'
#
loop_
_entity.id
_entity.type
_entity.pdbx_description
1 polymer ?
#
loop_
_entity_poly.entity_id
_entity_poly.type
_entity_poly.pdbx_seq_one_letter_code
_entity_poly.pdbx_strand_id
1 'polypeptide(L)'
;MCTFLELVDVHVARGARTVLHGINLRVEAGEQIAILGPNGCGKSTLIKTMTCECYPLAQEGTRVSIFGRERWDLTELKRRLGVVSDELPGRPTLRTTGRDAVLTGFFSSSTLWPNLTVTAAMRARAEEVLELVGAVGIAEKLVGEMSAGEQRRVMIGRALVGSGASAAAEVRADSGASNQMLLLDEPSNALDLAAQQGLRAMLRRLAQQGTGMLLITHHIADILPEIKRVILMRDGRIVADGAKEKLLTAPVLSDLFGAEVRVMQRDGFYHAW
;
A
#
# COMPACT_ATOMS: atom_id res chain seq x y z
N MET A 1 -5.27 -20.82 -1.17
CA MET A 1 -5.05 -19.36 -1.14
C MET A 1 -3.59 -19.12 -1.49
N CYS A 2 -3.27 -18.09 -2.24
CA CYS A 2 -1.89 -17.77 -2.64
C CYS A 2 -1.30 -16.82 -1.60
N THR A 3 -0.14 -17.13 -1.05
CA THR A 3 0.55 -16.25 -0.11
C THR A 3 1.12 -15.05 -0.86
N PHE A 4 0.75 -13.85 -0.42
CA PHE A 4 1.31 -12.59 -0.93
C PHE A 4 2.70 -12.36 -0.37
N LEU A 5 2.84 -12.41 0.96
CA LEU A 5 4.08 -12.10 1.66
C LEU A 5 4.38 -13.16 2.70
N GLU A 6 5.62 -13.64 2.72
CA GLU A 6 6.12 -14.49 3.79
C GLU A 6 7.53 -14.01 4.19
N LEU A 7 7.64 -13.56 5.42
CA LEU A 7 8.88 -13.16 6.08
C LEU A 7 9.16 -14.13 7.20
N VAL A 8 10.37 -14.72 7.21
CA VAL A 8 10.83 -15.64 8.26
C VAL A 8 12.13 -15.13 8.81
N ASP A 9 12.14 -14.79 10.09
CA ASP A 9 13.29 -14.29 10.85
C ASP A 9 14.07 -13.18 10.14
N VAL A 10 13.34 -12.17 9.66
CA VAL A 10 13.92 -11.10 8.83
C VAL A 10 14.54 -10.00 9.69
N HIS A 11 15.84 -9.79 9.52
CA HIS A 11 16.60 -8.71 10.08
C HIS A 11 17.09 -7.79 8.97
N VAL A 12 16.90 -6.47 9.12
CA VAL A 12 17.34 -5.49 8.11
C VAL A 12 18.14 -4.39 8.76
N ALA A 13 19.32 -4.10 8.20
CA ALA A 13 20.14 -2.98 8.63
C ALA A 13 20.03 -1.78 7.68
N ARG A 14 20.16 -0.58 8.22
CA ARG A 14 20.35 0.66 7.46
C ARG A 14 21.62 1.35 7.94
N GLY A 15 22.66 1.32 7.09
CA GLY A 15 24.01 1.66 7.52
C GLY A 15 24.49 0.70 8.61
N ALA A 16 25.02 1.21 9.70
CA ALA A 16 25.53 0.41 10.81
C ALA A 16 24.44 -0.04 11.82
N ARG A 17 23.19 0.39 11.65
CA ARG A 17 22.12 0.11 12.60
C ARG A 17 21.13 -0.92 12.06
N THR A 18 20.90 -1.99 12.81
CA THR A 18 19.77 -2.90 12.54
C THR A 18 18.47 -2.19 12.91
N VAL A 19 17.50 -2.19 11.98
CA VAL A 19 16.20 -1.49 12.11
C VAL A 19 15.07 -2.49 12.24
N LEU A 20 15.13 -3.64 11.56
CA LEU A 20 14.17 -4.72 11.76
C LEU A 20 14.85 -5.89 12.45
N HIS A 21 14.15 -6.50 13.40
CA HIS A 21 14.71 -7.49 14.31
C HIS A 21 13.82 -8.74 14.37
N GLY A 22 14.13 -9.77 13.56
CA GLY A 22 13.45 -11.05 13.59
C GLY A 22 11.97 -10.95 13.20
N ILE A 23 11.67 -10.25 12.10
CA ILE A 23 10.31 -10.12 11.60
C ILE A 23 9.82 -11.45 11.05
N ASN A 24 8.73 -11.95 11.63
CA ASN A 24 7.96 -13.06 11.12
C ASN A 24 6.56 -12.57 10.74
N LEU A 25 6.20 -12.70 9.47
CA LEU A 25 4.92 -12.19 8.95
C LEU A 25 4.47 -13.01 7.76
N ARG A 26 3.23 -13.45 7.76
CA ARG A 26 2.57 -14.05 6.61
C ARG A 26 1.29 -13.32 6.29
N VAL A 27 1.12 -12.96 5.01
CA VAL A 27 -0.06 -12.28 4.47
C VAL A 27 -0.53 -13.03 3.24
N GLU A 28 -1.81 -13.32 3.16
CA GLU A 28 -2.41 -13.97 1.99
C GLU A 28 -2.80 -12.92 0.93
N ALA A 29 -2.79 -13.33 -0.35
CA ALA A 29 -3.26 -12.47 -1.43
C ALA A 29 -4.76 -12.17 -1.28
N GLY A 30 -5.13 -10.90 -1.45
CA GLY A 30 -6.50 -10.42 -1.24
C GLY A 30 -6.83 -10.11 0.23
N GLU A 31 -5.95 -10.40 1.18
CA GLU A 31 -6.14 -10.04 2.58
C GLU A 31 -6.07 -8.52 2.77
N GLN A 32 -6.88 -8.01 3.68
CA GLN A 32 -6.89 -6.60 4.07
C GLN A 32 -6.39 -6.49 5.50
N ILE A 33 -5.21 -5.92 5.65
CA ILE A 33 -4.53 -5.79 6.95
C ILE A 33 -4.03 -4.37 7.17
N ALA A 34 -3.84 -4.00 8.43
CA ALA A 34 -3.16 -2.76 8.80
C ALA A 34 -1.93 -3.05 9.65
N ILE A 35 -0.85 -2.31 9.40
CA ILE A 35 0.33 -2.27 10.28
C ILE A 35 0.33 -0.92 10.98
N LEU A 36 0.21 -0.94 12.30
CA LEU A 36 0.15 0.23 13.16
C LEU A 36 1.40 0.29 14.04
N GLY A 37 1.96 1.47 14.21
CA GLY A 37 3.07 1.68 15.13
C GLY A 37 3.58 3.12 15.12
N PRO A 38 4.31 3.55 16.15
CA PRO A 38 4.85 4.90 16.26
C PRO A 38 5.83 5.22 15.13
N ASN A 39 6.10 6.50 14.93
CA ASN A 39 7.11 6.93 13.97
C ASN A 39 8.48 6.38 14.35
N GLY A 40 9.27 6.00 13.35
CA GLY A 40 10.61 5.43 13.55
C GLY A 40 10.64 3.96 13.98
N CYS A 41 9.51 3.27 14.17
CA CYS A 41 9.49 1.86 14.59
C CYS A 41 9.89 0.85 13.50
N GLY A 42 10.23 1.30 12.28
CA GLY A 42 10.71 0.43 11.20
C GLY A 42 9.72 0.18 10.06
N LYS A 43 8.50 0.75 10.06
CA LYS A 43 7.46 0.57 9.03
C LYS A 43 7.97 0.81 7.61
N SER A 44 8.62 1.94 7.36
CA SER A 44 9.17 2.27 6.03
C SER A 44 10.31 1.33 5.62
N THR A 45 11.07 0.77 6.57
CA THR A 45 12.08 -0.25 6.26
C THR A 45 11.41 -1.57 5.87
N LEU A 46 10.32 -1.94 6.53
CA LEU A 46 9.52 -3.10 6.17
C LEU A 46 8.94 -2.96 4.76
N ILE A 47 8.40 -1.78 4.40
CA ILE A 47 7.94 -1.48 3.03
C ILE A 47 9.08 -1.69 2.03
N LYS A 48 10.24 -1.08 2.29
CA LYS A 48 11.41 -1.20 1.41
C LYS A 48 11.91 -2.63 1.27
N THR A 49 11.70 -3.47 2.27
CA THR A 49 11.98 -4.91 2.17
C THR A 49 10.97 -5.60 1.25
N MET A 50 9.68 -5.26 1.37
CA MET A 50 8.62 -5.80 0.49
C MET A 50 8.74 -5.31 -0.96
N THR A 51 9.31 -4.13 -1.19
CA THR A 51 9.54 -3.58 -2.55
C THR A 51 10.91 -3.95 -3.12
N CYS A 52 11.67 -4.80 -2.42
CA CYS A 52 13.05 -5.20 -2.78
C CYS A 52 14.04 -4.03 -2.88
N GLU A 53 13.79 -2.95 -2.15
CA GLU A 53 14.70 -1.79 -2.03
C GLU A 53 15.67 -1.94 -0.83
N CYS A 54 15.31 -2.76 0.15
CA CYS A 54 16.17 -3.17 1.27
C CYS A 54 16.21 -4.70 1.32
N TYR A 55 17.39 -5.24 1.58
CA TYR A 55 17.60 -6.68 1.69
C TYR A 55 17.83 -7.09 3.14
N PRO A 56 17.37 -8.29 3.54
CA PRO A 56 17.66 -8.82 4.86
C PRO A 56 19.14 -9.11 5.04
N LEU A 57 19.59 -9.10 6.28
CA LEU A 57 20.90 -9.63 6.65
C LEU A 57 20.92 -11.13 6.34
N ALA A 58 22.01 -11.60 5.72
CA ALA A 58 22.17 -13.01 5.41
C ALA A 58 22.39 -13.79 6.71
N GLN A 59 21.36 -14.53 7.14
CA GLN A 59 21.38 -15.41 8.28
C GLN A 59 20.72 -16.74 7.91
N GLU A 60 21.13 -17.82 8.57
CA GLU A 60 20.55 -19.12 8.35
C GLU A 60 19.05 -19.10 8.73
N GLY A 61 18.19 -19.62 7.86
CA GLY A 61 16.75 -19.64 8.05
C GLY A 61 16.01 -18.37 7.66
N THR A 62 16.70 -17.23 7.41
CA THR A 62 16.05 -16.01 6.94
C THR A 62 15.46 -16.19 5.54
N ARG A 63 14.18 -15.86 5.37
CA ARG A 63 13.50 -15.92 4.09
C ARG A 63 12.58 -14.70 3.88
N VAL A 64 12.62 -14.16 2.66
CA VAL A 64 11.65 -13.18 2.15
C VAL A 64 11.06 -13.73 0.87
N SER A 65 9.77 -14.01 0.88
CA SER A 65 9.04 -14.46 -0.30
C SER A 65 7.86 -13.53 -0.57
N ILE A 66 7.73 -13.07 -1.81
CA ILE A 66 6.65 -12.21 -2.27
C ILE A 66 5.95 -12.93 -3.43
N PHE A 67 4.63 -13.13 -3.34
CA PHE A 67 3.87 -13.95 -4.29
C PHE A 67 4.52 -15.32 -4.55
N GLY A 68 5.09 -15.93 -3.49
CA GLY A 68 5.74 -17.24 -3.55
C GLY A 68 7.14 -17.26 -4.19
N ARG A 69 7.74 -16.09 -4.48
CA ARG A 69 9.07 -16.00 -5.09
C ARG A 69 10.02 -15.20 -4.18
N GLU A 70 11.26 -15.64 -4.07
CA GLU A 70 12.32 -14.98 -3.30
C GLU A 70 13.10 -13.95 -4.13
N ARG A 71 13.03 -14.04 -5.45
CA ARG A 71 13.69 -13.13 -6.39
C ARG A 71 12.70 -12.59 -7.40
N TRP A 72 12.78 -11.30 -7.66
CA TRP A 72 11.87 -10.60 -8.56
C TRP A 72 12.63 -9.75 -9.57
N ASP A 73 12.12 -9.71 -10.80
CA ASP A 73 12.27 -8.53 -11.65
C ASP A 73 11.45 -7.40 -11.05
N LEU A 74 12.10 -6.25 -10.80
CA LEU A 74 11.43 -5.12 -10.12
C LEU A 74 10.27 -4.54 -10.94
N THR A 75 10.33 -4.63 -12.28
CA THR A 75 9.26 -4.17 -13.15
C THR A 75 8.04 -5.10 -13.04
N GLU A 76 8.27 -6.42 -13.00
CA GLU A 76 7.20 -7.40 -12.78
C GLU A 76 6.58 -7.26 -11.39
N LEU A 77 7.40 -7.08 -10.35
CA LEU A 77 6.90 -6.88 -8.99
C LEU A 77 6.01 -5.64 -8.89
N LYS A 78 6.45 -4.50 -9.43
CA LYS A 78 5.70 -3.23 -9.42
C LYS A 78 4.37 -3.30 -10.20
N ARG A 79 4.22 -4.22 -11.14
CA ARG A 79 2.95 -4.47 -11.83
C ARG A 79 1.97 -5.26 -10.97
N ARG A 80 2.44 -6.14 -10.08
CA ARG A 80 1.61 -6.95 -9.18
C ARG A 80 1.32 -6.27 -7.86
N LEU A 81 2.29 -5.51 -7.35
CA LEU A 81 2.21 -4.77 -6.10
C LEU A 81 2.07 -3.29 -6.41
N GLY A 82 0.86 -2.79 -6.27
CA GLY A 82 0.62 -1.35 -6.32
C GLY A 82 1.14 -0.70 -5.04
N VAL A 83 2.10 0.23 -5.17
CA VAL A 83 2.69 0.92 -4.02
C VAL A 83 2.36 2.40 -4.09
N VAL A 84 1.81 2.93 -3.00
CA VAL A 84 1.56 4.36 -2.80
C VAL A 84 2.28 4.77 -1.52
N SER A 85 3.40 5.47 -1.68
CA SER A 85 4.18 6.01 -0.57
C SER A 85 3.65 7.37 -0.11
N ASP A 86 4.07 7.78 1.09
CA ASP A 86 3.86 9.13 1.62
C ASP A 86 4.63 10.20 0.82
N GLU A 87 5.67 9.82 0.11
CA GLU A 87 6.48 10.72 -0.69
C GLU A 87 5.65 11.37 -1.81
N LEU A 88 5.83 12.68 -2.00
CA LEU A 88 5.23 13.42 -3.10
C LEU A 88 5.70 12.85 -4.45
N PRO A 89 4.86 12.91 -5.48
CA PRO A 89 5.26 12.52 -6.82
C PRO A 89 6.50 13.28 -7.28
N GLY A 90 7.44 12.58 -7.90
CA GLY A 90 8.66 13.20 -8.41
C GLY A 90 8.35 14.27 -9.50
N ARG A 91 9.29 15.19 -9.73
CA ARG A 91 9.15 16.29 -10.71
C ARG A 91 8.63 15.87 -12.08
N PRO A 92 9.05 14.73 -12.69
CA PRO A 92 8.50 14.29 -13.97
C PRO A 92 6.99 14.04 -13.91
N THR A 93 6.53 13.33 -12.87
CA THR A 93 5.10 13.04 -12.68
C THR A 93 4.28 14.31 -12.45
N LEU A 94 4.80 15.31 -11.76
CA LEU A 94 4.11 16.58 -11.53
C LEU A 94 3.78 17.34 -12.82
N ARG A 95 4.50 17.08 -13.92
CA ARG A 95 4.33 17.69 -15.24
C ARG A 95 3.46 16.88 -16.19
N THR A 96 2.91 15.75 -15.73
CA THR A 96 1.98 14.93 -16.52
C THR A 96 0.54 15.22 -16.12
N THR A 97 -0.41 14.93 -17.02
CA THR A 97 -1.84 14.95 -16.67
C THR A 97 -2.17 13.80 -15.72
N GLY A 98 -3.30 13.88 -15.01
CA GLY A 98 -3.78 12.78 -14.17
C GLY A 98 -3.95 11.47 -14.94
N ARG A 99 -4.49 11.55 -16.17
CA ARG A 99 -4.66 10.42 -17.08
C ARG A 99 -3.32 9.77 -17.44
N ASP A 100 -2.37 10.57 -17.88
CA ASP A 100 -1.04 10.08 -18.25
C ASP A 100 -0.31 9.53 -17.02
N ALA A 101 -0.45 10.16 -15.86
CA ALA A 101 0.11 9.64 -14.62
C ALA A 101 -0.44 8.24 -14.28
N VAL A 102 -1.75 8.00 -14.44
CA VAL A 102 -2.34 6.66 -14.29
C VAL A 102 -1.76 5.70 -15.31
N LEU A 103 -1.70 6.07 -16.60
CA LEU A 103 -1.14 5.24 -17.67
C LEU A 103 0.31 4.82 -17.40
N THR A 104 1.13 5.66 -16.75
CA THR A 104 2.52 5.31 -16.41
C THR A 104 2.63 4.08 -15.50
N GLY A 105 1.57 3.73 -14.78
CA GLY A 105 1.52 2.53 -13.94
C GLY A 105 1.74 1.22 -14.70
N PHE A 106 1.32 1.14 -15.96
CA PHE A 106 1.59 -0.02 -16.82
C PHE A 106 3.07 -0.24 -17.11
N PHE A 107 3.85 0.82 -17.07
CA PHE A 107 5.26 0.83 -17.48
C PHE A 107 6.22 0.95 -16.28
N SER A 108 5.71 1.05 -15.05
CA SER A 108 6.52 1.37 -13.87
C SER A 108 7.39 2.62 -14.06
N SER A 109 6.91 3.60 -14.83
CA SER A 109 7.61 4.82 -15.23
C SER A 109 7.04 6.03 -14.49
N SER A 110 7.81 7.12 -14.38
CA SER A 110 7.35 8.40 -13.82
C SER A 110 6.71 9.32 -14.86
N THR A 111 6.84 9.02 -16.16
CA THR A 111 6.24 9.75 -17.28
C THR A 111 6.06 8.81 -18.47
N LEU A 112 5.18 9.20 -19.40
CA LEU A 112 5.03 8.50 -20.68
C LEU A 112 6.14 8.95 -21.64
N TRP A 113 7.16 8.12 -21.78
CA TRP A 113 8.25 8.37 -22.73
C TRP A 113 7.78 8.08 -24.17
N PRO A 114 8.33 8.77 -25.19
CA PRO A 114 7.91 8.61 -26.58
C PRO A 114 8.06 7.18 -27.14
N ASN A 115 8.92 6.37 -26.55
CA ASN A 115 9.13 4.96 -26.93
C ASN A 115 8.13 3.99 -26.27
N LEU A 116 7.25 4.48 -25.39
CA LEU A 116 6.22 3.65 -24.76
C LEU A 116 4.95 3.62 -25.62
N THR A 117 4.49 2.43 -25.96
CA THR A 117 3.28 2.27 -26.74
C THR A 117 2.08 2.06 -25.83
N VAL A 118 1.17 3.03 -25.80
CA VAL A 118 -0.10 2.93 -25.08
C VAL A 118 -1.15 2.34 -25.99
N THR A 119 -1.64 1.13 -25.67
CA THR A 119 -2.69 0.44 -26.44
C THR A 119 -4.08 0.99 -26.11
N ALA A 120 -5.08 0.67 -26.98
CA ALA A 120 -6.48 1.01 -26.71
C ALA A 120 -6.99 0.34 -25.42
N ALA A 121 -6.60 -0.90 -25.15
CA ALA A 121 -6.95 -1.61 -23.92
C ALA A 121 -6.38 -0.93 -22.66
N MET A 122 -5.14 -0.44 -22.72
CA MET A 122 -4.53 0.33 -21.61
C MET A 122 -5.30 1.62 -21.36
N ARG A 123 -5.72 2.34 -22.41
CA ARG A 123 -6.53 3.56 -22.26
C ARG A 123 -7.89 3.25 -21.62
N ALA A 124 -8.60 2.24 -22.12
CA ALA A 124 -9.88 1.83 -21.55
C ALA A 124 -9.74 1.48 -20.06
N ARG A 125 -8.69 0.71 -19.70
CA ARG A 125 -8.43 0.37 -18.30
C ARG A 125 -8.09 1.58 -17.44
N ALA A 126 -7.36 2.56 -17.99
CA ALA A 126 -7.05 3.80 -17.27
C ALA A 126 -8.34 4.60 -16.96
N GLU A 127 -9.31 4.66 -17.90
CA GLU A 127 -10.60 5.29 -17.66
C GLU A 127 -11.39 4.60 -16.54
N GLU A 128 -11.50 3.26 -16.59
CA GLU A 128 -12.15 2.49 -15.52
C GLU A 128 -11.54 2.78 -14.15
N VAL A 129 -10.21 2.85 -14.09
CA VAL A 129 -9.49 3.13 -12.85
C VAL A 129 -9.70 4.58 -12.39
N LEU A 130 -9.71 5.56 -13.32
CA LEU A 130 -10.03 6.95 -13.00
C LEU A 130 -11.44 7.10 -12.42
N GLU A 131 -12.41 6.36 -12.95
CA GLU A 131 -13.77 6.29 -12.38
C GLU A 131 -13.73 5.68 -10.97
N LEU A 132 -13.05 4.56 -10.80
CA LEU A 132 -12.94 3.82 -9.55
C LEU A 132 -12.37 4.68 -8.41
N VAL A 133 -11.33 5.48 -8.70
CA VAL A 133 -10.72 6.38 -7.70
C VAL A 133 -11.37 7.76 -7.65
N GLY A 134 -12.41 8.02 -8.46
CA GLY A 134 -13.13 9.31 -8.50
C GLY A 134 -12.25 10.46 -9.01
N ALA A 135 -11.43 10.20 -10.03
CA ALA A 135 -10.48 11.17 -10.59
C ALA A 135 -10.81 11.58 -12.05
N VAL A 136 -11.97 11.19 -12.60
CA VAL A 136 -12.37 11.54 -13.98
C VAL A 136 -12.36 13.06 -14.21
N GLY A 137 -12.94 13.84 -13.31
CA GLY A 137 -13.04 15.31 -13.43
C GLY A 137 -11.71 16.04 -13.36
N ILE A 138 -10.63 15.37 -12.96
CA ILE A 138 -9.27 15.92 -12.85
C ILE A 138 -8.27 15.21 -13.78
N ALA A 139 -8.76 14.35 -14.66
CA ALA A 139 -7.90 13.52 -15.51
C ALA A 139 -6.99 14.36 -16.44
N GLU A 140 -7.46 15.49 -16.92
CA GLU A 140 -6.70 16.40 -17.79
C GLU A 140 -5.88 17.47 -17.04
N LYS A 141 -6.06 17.58 -15.72
CA LYS A 141 -5.32 18.52 -14.89
C LYS A 141 -3.88 18.01 -14.68
N LEU A 142 -2.90 18.91 -14.68
CA LEU A 142 -1.54 18.55 -14.33
C LEU A 142 -1.46 18.10 -12.85
N VAL A 143 -0.74 17.01 -12.60
CA VAL A 143 -0.59 16.48 -11.22
C VAL A 143 -0.04 17.55 -10.27
N GLY A 144 0.89 18.40 -10.74
CA GLY A 144 1.44 19.49 -9.94
C GLY A 144 0.47 20.61 -9.59
N GLU A 145 -0.68 20.71 -10.26
CA GLU A 145 -1.73 21.68 -10.00
C GLU A 145 -2.87 21.11 -9.14
N MET A 146 -2.80 19.81 -8.82
CA MET A 146 -3.80 19.13 -8.01
C MET A 146 -3.58 19.39 -6.52
N SER A 147 -4.68 19.41 -5.76
CA SER A 147 -4.61 19.33 -4.31
C SER A 147 -3.97 18.00 -3.86
N ALA A 148 -3.46 17.94 -2.63
CA ALA A 148 -2.86 16.70 -2.08
C ALA A 148 -3.82 15.49 -2.16
N GLY A 149 -5.12 15.71 -1.90
CA GLY A 149 -6.14 14.67 -2.00
C GLY A 149 -6.40 14.21 -3.44
N GLU A 150 -6.38 15.14 -4.41
CA GLU A 150 -6.48 14.82 -5.84
C GLU A 150 -5.26 14.03 -6.31
N GLN A 151 -4.05 14.47 -5.94
CA GLN A 151 -2.80 13.75 -6.23
C GLN A 151 -2.84 12.33 -5.66
N ARG A 152 -3.27 12.17 -4.40
CA ARG A 152 -3.35 10.86 -3.75
C ARG A 152 -4.27 9.91 -4.50
N ARG A 153 -5.45 10.38 -4.96
CA ARG A 153 -6.37 9.56 -5.77
C ARG A 153 -5.73 9.14 -7.09
N VAL A 154 -5.08 10.04 -7.80
CA VAL A 154 -4.38 9.73 -9.06
C VAL A 154 -3.23 8.73 -8.82
N MET A 155 -2.46 8.87 -7.74
CA MET A 155 -1.37 7.93 -7.42
C MET A 155 -1.90 6.53 -7.05
N ILE A 156 -3.04 6.45 -6.36
CA ILE A 156 -3.70 5.16 -6.11
C ILE A 156 -4.21 4.57 -7.43
N GLY A 157 -4.81 5.38 -8.32
CA GLY A 157 -5.18 4.93 -9.67
C GLY A 157 -3.98 4.38 -10.45
N ARG A 158 -2.85 5.09 -10.42
CA ARG A 158 -1.61 4.63 -11.03
C ARG A 158 -1.12 3.29 -10.46
N ALA A 159 -1.26 3.08 -9.16
CA ALA A 159 -0.89 1.84 -8.50
C ALA A 159 -1.83 0.67 -8.88
N LEU A 160 -3.12 0.97 -9.15
CA LEU A 160 -4.14 -0.01 -9.48
C LEU A 160 -4.16 -0.41 -10.96
N VAL A 161 -3.72 0.47 -11.88
CA VAL A 161 -3.91 0.26 -13.31
C VAL A 161 -3.09 -0.92 -13.87
N GLY A 162 -1.88 -1.12 -13.35
CA GLY A 162 -0.96 -2.15 -13.83
C GLY A 162 -1.32 -3.58 -13.42
N SER A 163 -2.09 -3.73 -12.37
CA SER A 163 -2.35 -5.01 -11.72
C SER A 163 -3.66 -5.71 -12.14
N GLY A 164 -4.55 -5.00 -12.83
CA GLY A 164 -5.81 -5.57 -13.33
C GLY A 164 -5.84 -5.86 -14.81
N ALA A 165 -4.88 -5.39 -15.58
CA ALA A 165 -4.86 -5.63 -17.00
C ALA A 165 -3.95 -6.80 -17.32
N SER A 166 -4.53 -7.89 -17.72
CA SER A 166 -3.97 -8.79 -18.70
C SER A 166 -3.53 -7.99 -19.94
N ALA A 167 -2.41 -7.26 -19.85
CA ALA A 167 -1.67 -6.86 -21.03
C ALA A 167 -0.95 -8.08 -21.66
N ALA A 168 -1.13 -9.25 -21.04
CA ALA A 168 -0.77 -10.55 -21.55
C ALA A 168 -1.96 -11.49 -21.31
N ALA A 169 -2.96 -11.44 -22.20
CA ALA A 169 -4.04 -12.42 -22.29
C ALA A 169 -3.53 -13.85 -22.58
N GLU A 170 -2.23 -14.10 -22.44
CA GLU A 170 -1.60 -15.38 -22.75
C GLU A 170 -1.03 -16.14 -21.55
N VAL A 171 -1.11 -15.63 -20.34
CA VAL A 171 -0.62 -16.37 -19.16
C VAL A 171 -1.71 -16.51 -18.12
N ARG A 172 -2.47 -17.61 -18.25
CA ARG A 172 -3.26 -18.35 -17.26
C ARG A 172 -4.53 -17.70 -16.72
N ALA A 173 -5.61 -18.06 -17.36
CA ALA A 173 -6.96 -18.20 -16.83
C ALA A 173 -7.04 -19.25 -15.68
N ASP A 174 -6.24 -19.15 -14.65
CA ASP A 174 -6.29 -20.12 -13.56
C ASP A 174 -6.07 -19.41 -12.21
N SER A 175 -7.07 -18.74 -11.76
CA SER A 175 -7.49 -18.45 -10.38
C SER A 175 -8.35 -17.18 -10.34
N GLY A 176 -9.63 -17.33 -10.08
CA GLY A 176 -10.64 -16.28 -10.02
C GLY A 176 -10.57 -15.37 -8.77
N ALA A 177 -9.38 -15.06 -8.29
CA ALA A 177 -9.17 -14.03 -7.28
C ALA A 177 -8.14 -13.03 -7.83
N SER A 178 -8.45 -11.75 -7.78
CA SER A 178 -7.51 -10.68 -8.08
C SER A 178 -6.29 -10.85 -7.17
N ASN A 179 -5.16 -11.31 -7.72
CA ASN A 179 -3.87 -11.42 -7.00
C ASN A 179 -3.22 -10.04 -6.80
N GLN A 180 -4.01 -8.98 -6.82
CA GLN A 180 -3.57 -7.62 -6.66
C GLN A 180 -3.46 -7.28 -5.19
N MET A 181 -2.33 -6.72 -4.80
CA MET A 181 -2.12 -6.12 -3.48
C MET A 181 -1.80 -4.65 -3.62
N LEU A 182 -2.49 -3.82 -2.85
CA LEU A 182 -2.24 -2.39 -2.74
C LEU A 182 -1.54 -2.12 -1.41
N LEU A 183 -0.31 -1.64 -1.47
CA LEU A 183 0.46 -1.20 -0.32
C LEU A 183 0.32 0.31 -0.20
N LEU A 184 -0.20 0.75 0.93
CA LEU A 184 -0.45 2.16 1.25
C LEU A 184 0.40 2.56 2.46
N ASP A 185 1.39 3.43 2.24
CA ASP A 185 2.22 3.99 3.31
C ASP A 185 1.72 5.38 3.69
N GLU A 186 1.18 5.49 4.90
CA GLU A 186 0.65 6.73 5.49
C GLU A 186 -0.24 7.51 4.49
N PRO A 187 -1.29 6.88 3.91
CA PRO A 187 -2.00 7.45 2.76
C PRO A 187 -2.78 8.72 3.07
N SER A 188 -3.12 8.98 4.33
CA SER A 188 -3.86 10.17 4.78
C SER A 188 -2.95 11.32 5.21
N ASN A 189 -1.63 11.09 5.24
CA ASN A 189 -0.68 12.10 5.69
C ASN A 189 -0.75 13.37 4.81
N ALA A 190 -0.63 14.54 5.44
CA ALA A 190 -0.73 15.85 4.80
C ALA A 190 -2.09 16.16 4.11
N LEU A 191 -3.13 15.35 4.33
CA LEU A 191 -4.48 15.62 3.83
C LEU A 191 -5.33 16.39 4.85
N ASP A 192 -6.13 17.31 4.36
CA ASP A 192 -7.19 17.93 5.16
C ASP A 192 -8.30 16.92 5.50
N LEU A 193 -9.18 17.29 6.41
CA LEU A 193 -10.24 16.41 6.91
C LEU A 193 -11.17 15.91 5.80
N ALA A 194 -11.53 16.77 4.83
CA ALA A 194 -12.42 16.41 3.74
C ALA A 194 -11.74 15.42 2.77
N ALA A 195 -10.46 15.65 2.45
CA ALA A 195 -9.66 14.75 1.63
C ALA A 195 -9.44 13.39 2.31
N GLN A 196 -9.19 13.36 3.65
CA GLN A 196 -9.10 12.13 4.43
C GLN A 196 -10.40 11.32 4.37
N GLN A 197 -11.56 11.97 4.55
CA GLN A 197 -12.86 11.31 4.45
C GLN A 197 -13.09 10.74 3.05
N GLY A 198 -12.81 11.53 2.01
CA GLY A 198 -12.91 11.08 0.62
C GLY A 198 -11.98 9.89 0.31
N LEU A 199 -10.75 9.92 0.81
CA LEU A 199 -9.78 8.83 0.70
C LEU A 199 -10.31 7.55 1.36
N ARG A 200 -10.75 7.62 2.62
CA ARG A 200 -11.31 6.47 3.35
C ARG A 200 -12.52 5.87 2.64
N ALA A 201 -13.44 6.71 2.13
CA ALA A 201 -14.60 6.25 1.37
C ALA A 201 -14.20 5.52 0.09
N MET A 202 -13.19 6.00 -0.63
CA MET A 202 -12.64 5.34 -1.82
C MET A 202 -11.96 4.01 -1.46
N LEU A 203 -11.10 3.98 -0.45
CA LEU A 203 -10.40 2.76 -0.02
C LEU A 203 -11.38 1.69 0.46
N ARG A 204 -12.47 2.07 1.14
CA ARG A 204 -13.56 1.16 1.52
C ARG A 204 -14.21 0.50 0.30
N ARG A 205 -14.54 1.28 -0.75
CA ARG A 205 -15.07 0.72 -1.99
C ARG A 205 -14.13 -0.30 -2.62
N LEU A 206 -12.82 0.00 -2.67
CA LEU A 206 -11.79 -0.93 -3.16
C LEU A 206 -11.74 -2.21 -2.32
N ALA A 207 -11.77 -2.08 -1.00
CA ALA A 207 -11.78 -3.20 -0.07
C ALA A 207 -13.01 -4.09 -0.26
N GLN A 208 -14.21 -3.49 -0.41
CA GLN A 208 -15.48 -4.19 -0.65
C GLN A 208 -15.52 -4.91 -2.01
N GLN A 209 -14.78 -4.42 -3.00
CA GLN A 209 -14.60 -5.08 -4.30
C GLN A 209 -13.54 -6.19 -4.29
N GLY A 210 -12.95 -6.50 -3.11
CA GLY A 210 -11.99 -7.59 -2.96
C GLY A 210 -10.53 -7.21 -3.26
N THR A 211 -10.21 -5.91 -3.38
CA THR A 211 -8.80 -5.48 -3.48
C THR A 211 -8.06 -5.83 -2.19
N GLY A 212 -7.00 -6.64 -2.29
CA GLY A 212 -6.10 -6.89 -1.18
C GLY A 212 -5.36 -5.61 -0.77
N MET A 213 -5.22 -5.36 0.52
CA MET A 213 -4.70 -4.09 1.01
C MET A 213 -3.79 -4.28 2.21
N LEU A 214 -2.60 -3.73 2.12
CA LEU A 214 -1.67 -3.56 3.25
C LEU A 214 -1.57 -2.07 3.57
N LEU A 215 -2.31 -1.65 4.58
CA LEU A 215 -2.31 -0.26 5.06
C LEU A 215 -1.26 -0.12 6.16
N ILE A 216 -0.32 0.78 5.98
CA ILE A 216 0.70 1.11 6.98
C ILE A 216 0.44 2.52 7.46
N THR A 217 0.26 2.69 8.77
CA THR A 217 -0.09 3.97 9.35
C THR A 217 0.33 4.09 10.82
N HIS A 218 0.42 5.31 11.31
CA HIS A 218 0.44 5.64 12.74
C HIS A 218 -0.90 6.24 13.20
N HIS A 219 -1.84 6.46 12.28
CA HIS A 219 -3.17 7.00 12.57
C HIS A 219 -4.22 5.90 12.66
N ILE A 220 -4.75 5.68 13.85
CA ILE A 220 -5.77 4.64 14.11
C ILE A 220 -7.03 4.87 13.29
N ALA A 221 -7.40 6.14 13.06
CA ALA A 221 -8.57 6.53 12.28
C ALA A 221 -8.50 6.15 10.78
N ASP A 222 -7.33 5.75 10.27
CA ASP A 222 -7.18 5.28 8.90
C ASP A 222 -7.52 3.80 8.73
N ILE A 223 -7.59 3.05 9.84
CA ILE A 223 -7.91 1.62 9.80
C ILE A 223 -9.38 1.47 9.46
N LEU A 224 -9.63 0.98 8.25
CA LEU A 224 -10.97 0.84 7.69
C LEU A 224 -11.80 -0.21 8.43
N PRO A 225 -13.14 -0.08 8.44
CA PRO A 225 -14.04 -1.10 9.00
C PRO A 225 -13.83 -2.49 8.38
N GLU A 226 -13.49 -2.56 7.11
CA GLU A 226 -13.26 -3.78 6.33
C GLU A 226 -11.99 -4.53 6.77
N ILE A 227 -10.98 -3.83 7.28
CA ILE A 227 -9.75 -4.45 7.81
C ILE A 227 -10.09 -5.16 9.12
N LYS A 228 -9.81 -6.46 9.18
CA LYS A 228 -10.07 -7.30 10.37
C LYS A 228 -8.83 -7.64 11.17
N ARG A 229 -7.67 -7.66 10.52
CA ARG A 229 -6.38 -8.01 11.12
C ARG A 229 -5.48 -6.79 11.22
N VAL A 230 -4.92 -6.59 12.40
CA VAL A 230 -3.98 -5.51 12.68
C VAL A 230 -2.68 -6.11 13.22
N ILE A 231 -1.58 -5.55 12.76
CA ILE A 231 -0.23 -5.88 13.21
C ILE A 231 0.32 -4.65 13.92
N LEU A 232 0.80 -4.83 15.14
CA LEU A 232 1.42 -3.76 15.91
C LEU A 232 2.95 -3.88 15.84
N MET A 233 3.59 -2.78 15.46
CA MET A 233 5.05 -2.70 15.38
C MET A 233 5.61 -1.69 16.38
N ARG A 234 6.67 -2.10 17.11
CA ARG A 234 7.45 -1.23 17.99
C ARG A 234 8.92 -1.65 17.94
N ASP A 235 9.83 -0.69 17.87
CA ASP A 235 11.29 -0.90 17.92
C ASP A 235 11.80 -1.96 16.93
N GLY A 236 11.30 -1.94 15.70
CA GLY A 236 11.69 -2.87 14.64
C GLY A 236 11.18 -4.30 14.80
N ARG A 237 10.20 -4.54 15.66
CA ARG A 237 9.61 -5.85 15.93
C ARG A 237 8.10 -5.82 15.73
N ILE A 238 7.53 -6.97 15.37
CA ILE A 238 6.10 -7.20 15.53
C ILE A 238 5.85 -7.57 16.98
N VAL A 239 5.07 -6.74 17.69
CA VAL A 239 4.75 -6.95 19.11
C VAL A 239 3.39 -7.60 19.31
N ALA A 240 2.49 -7.47 18.33
CA ALA A 240 1.21 -8.18 18.30
C ALA A 240 0.69 -8.33 16.87
N ASP A 241 -0.07 -9.38 16.62
CA ASP A 241 -0.74 -9.68 15.35
C ASP A 241 -2.07 -10.38 15.67
N GLY A 242 -3.18 -9.83 15.19
CA GLY A 242 -4.49 -10.40 15.49
C GLY A 242 -5.68 -9.55 15.07
N ALA A 243 -6.85 -9.95 15.60
CA ALA A 243 -8.11 -9.26 15.33
C ALA A 243 -8.06 -7.80 15.83
N LYS A 244 -8.51 -6.85 15.00
CA LYS A 244 -8.45 -5.42 15.33
C LYS A 244 -9.20 -5.08 16.61
N GLU A 245 -10.30 -5.76 16.89
CA GLU A 245 -11.12 -5.52 18.09
C GLU A 245 -10.35 -5.84 19.38
N LYS A 246 -9.39 -6.78 19.31
CA LYS A 246 -8.55 -7.17 20.44
C LYS A 246 -7.34 -6.24 20.62
N LEU A 247 -6.85 -5.67 19.53
CA LEU A 247 -5.63 -4.87 19.52
C LEU A 247 -5.88 -3.36 19.60
N LEU A 248 -7.00 -2.86 19.06
CA LEU A 248 -7.33 -1.44 19.10
C LEU A 248 -8.08 -1.09 20.39
N THR A 249 -7.47 -1.36 21.53
CA THR A 249 -7.99 -1.06 22.87
C THR A 249 -7.09 -0.06 23.59
N ALA A 250 -7.65 0.71 24.51
CA ALA A 250 -6.90 1.73 25.24
C ALA A 250 -5.63 1.18 25.93
N PRO A 251 -5.65 0.04 26.65
CA PRO A 251 -4.44 -0.49 27.27
C PRO A 251 -3.35 -0.90 26.26
N VAL A 252 -3.73 -1.59 25.17
CA VAL A 252 -2.78 -2.05 24.16
C VAL A 252 -2.15 -0.88 23.42
N LEU A 253 -2.95 0.13 23.06
CA LEU A 253 -2.45 1.30 22.35
C LEU A 253 -1.63 2.21 23.26
N SER A 254 -1.99 2.33 24.55
CA SER A 254 -1.16 3.06 25.52
C SER A 254 0.23 2.44 25.66
N ASP A 255 0.31 1.11 25.75
CA ASP A 255 1.61 0.41 25.75
C ASP A 255 2.37 0.62 24.42
N LEU A 256 1.68 0.49 23.29
CA LEU A 256 2.30 0.64 21.97
C LEU A 256 2.93 2.02 21.76
N PHE A 257 2.21 3.08 22.12
CA PHE A 257 2.65 4.46 21.92
C PHE A 257 3.42 5.07 23.09
N GLY A 258 3.45 4.38 24.25
CA GLY A 258 4.13 4.86 25.45
C GLY A 258 3.46 6.10 26.06
N ALA A 259 2.15 6.28 25.87
CA ALA A 259 1.36 7.40 26.34
C ALA A 259 -0.06 6.92 26.70
N GLU A 260 -0.75 7.64 27.61
CA GLU A 260 -2.16 7.34 27.85
C GLU A 260 -2.98 7.59 26.58
N VAL A 261 -3.66 6.56 26.10
CA VAL A 261 -4.51 6.61 24.91
C VAL A 261 -5.93 6.21 25.30
N ARG A 262 -6.89 7.04 24.91
CA ARG A 262 -8.32 6.71 24.98
C ARG A 262 -8.82 6.31 23.61
N VAL A 263 -9.71 5.33 23.56
CA VAL A 263 -10.21 4.78 22.31
C VAL A 263 -11.73 4.84 22.27
N MET A 264 -12.27 5.27 21.16
CA MET A 264 -13.69 5.23 20.85
C MET A 264 -13.90 4.57 19.50
N GLN A 265 -14.91 3.72 19.39
CA GLN A 265 -15.35 3.17 18.11
C GLN A 265 -16.66 3.83 17.69
N ARG A 266 -16.72 4.28 16.44
CA ARG A 266 -17.92 4.84 15.83
C ARG A 266 -18.00 4.40 14.35
N ASP A 267 -19.15 3.88 13.94
CA ASP A 267 -19.42 3.44 12.55
C ASP A 267 -18.36 2.47 11.98
N GLY A 268 -17.79 1.63 12.85
CA GLY A 268 -16.73 0.68 12.52
C GLY A 268 -15.31 1.28 12.47
N PHE A 269 -15.17 2.59 12.58
CA PHE A 269 -13.88 3.26 12.71
C PHE A 269 -13.46 3.39 14.17
N TYR A 270 -12.15 3.40 14.39
CA TYR A 270 -11.56 3.64 15.69
C TYR A 270 -10.93 5.03 15.73
N HIS A 271 -11.13 5.73 16.83
CA HIS A 271 -10.55 7.03 17.11
C HIS A 271 -9.78 6.95 18.41
N ALA A 272 -8.63 7.61 18.46
CA ALA A 272 -7.81 7.69 19.69
C ALA A 272 -7.34 9.12 19.93
N TRP A 273 -7.19 9.49 21.19
CA TRP A 273 -6.72 10.80 21.66
C TRP A 273 -5.99 10.68 22.99
#